data_ddb6154df60d68e119da817786110dad
#
_entry.id   ddb6154df60d68e119da817786110dad
#
_cell.length_a   1.000
_cell.length_b   1.000
_cell.length_c   1.000
_cell.angle_alpha   90.00
_cell.angle_beta   90.00
_cell.angle_gamma   90.00
#
_symmetry.space_group_name_H-M   'P 1'
#
loop_
_entity.id
_entity.type
_entity.pdbx_description
1 polymer ?
#
loop_
_entity_poly.entity_id
_entity_poly.type
_entity_poly.pdbx_seq_one_letter_code
_entity_poly.pdbx_strand_id
1 'polypeptide(L)'
;MSIRTESHDGRTLLHIEGEMTIYTAADLKAQLMPHLGQDGELEIVLADVCEIDSAGLQLLILAKREATRNETALRLSRHSRAVLEVFDLCNLAAFFGDPLVIAHSPNG
;
A
#
# COMPACT_ATOMS: atom_id res chain seq x y z
N MET A 1 11.34 -2.91 9.57
CA MET A 1 10.09 -2.33 9.06
C MET A 1 9.70 -1.12 9.90
N SER A 2 9.34 -0.04 9.29
CA SER A 2 8.82 1.12 10.00
C SER A 2 7.74 1.83 9.19
N ILE A 3 6.88 2.55 9.89
CA ILE A 3 5.86 3.37 9.26
C ILE A 3 6.04 4.79 9.76
N ARG A 4 6.04 5.72 8.81
CA ARG A 4 6.09 7.15 9.12
C ARG A 4 4.81 7.80 8.58
N THR A 5 4.19 8.63 9.38
CA THR A 5 2.93 9.26 9.04
C THR A 5 3.10 10.76 8.85
N GLU A 6 2.50 11.31 7.79
CA GLU A 6 2.45 12.74 7.56
C GLU A 6 1.01 13.12 7.26
N SER A 7 0.58 14.28 7.70
CA SER A 7 -0.77 14.77 7.44
C SER A 7 -0.74 16.17 6.85
N HIS A 8 -1.47 16.34 5.74
CA HIS A 8 -1.56 17.61 5.05
C HIS A 8 -2.97 17.83 4.51
N ASP A 9 -3.64 18.89 4.92
CA ASP A 9 -4.94 19.29 4.33
C ASP A 9 -5.97 18.15 4.22
N GLY A 10 -6.15 17.41 5.28
CA GLY A 10 -7.14 16.32 5.29
C GLY A 10 -6.66 15.05 4.62
N ARG A 11 -5.40 15.02 4.17
CA ARG A 11 -4.79 13.83 3.58
C ARG A 11 -3.74 13.28 4.53
N THR A 12 -3.75 11.99 4.70
CA THR A 12 -2.71 11.32 5.49
C THR A 12 -1.83 10.50 4.56
N LEU A 13 -0.52 10.64 4.69
CA LEU A 13 0.43 9.83 3.96
C LEU A 13 1.09 8.86 4.93
N LEU A 14 1.07 7.57 4.58
CA LEU A 14 1.75 6.56 5.36
C LEU A 14 2.90 6.03 4.52
N HIS A 15 4.11 6.24 5.01
CA HIS A 15 5.32 5.75 4.34
C HIS A 15 5.72 4.43 4.99
N ILE A 16 5.70 3.36 4.22
CA ILE A 16 6.14 2.04 4.72
C ILE A 16 7.56 1.81 4.27
N GLU A 17 8.46 1.52 5.22
CA GLU A 17 9.84 1.26 4.90
C GLU A 17 10.22 -0.16 5.34
N GLY A 18 10.92 -0.87 4.49
CA GLY A 18 11.43 -2.20 4.80
C GLY A 18 10.57 -3.30 4.20
N GLU A 19 10.38 -4.37 4.97
CA GLU A 19 9.70 -5.54 4.46
C GLU A 19 8.21 -5.52 4.75
N MET A 20 7.44 -6.02 3.78
CA MET A 20 6.03 -6.31 3.97
C MET A 20 5.87 -7.82 3.77
N THR A 21 6.18 -8.58 4.79
CA THR A 21 6.23 -10.04 4.70
C THR A 21 5.42 -10.67 5.82
N ILE A 22 5.37 -12.01 5.81
CA ILE A 22 4.68 -12.73 6.87
C ILE A 22 5.25 -12.39 8.26
N TYR A 23 6.51 -11.97 8.32
CA TYR A 23 7.14 -11.63 9.60
C TYR A 23 6.75 -10.25 10.12
N THR A 24 6.29 -9.36 9.24
CA THR A 24 5.95 -7.98 9.60
C THR A 24 4.46 -7.67 9.43
N ALA A 25 3.71 -8.55 8.80
CA ALA A 25 2.32 -8.26 8.42
C ALA A 25 1.43 -7.92 9.62
N ALA A 26 1.58 -8.61 10.74
CA ALA A 26 0.75 -8.38 11.92
C ALA A 26 1.00 -6.98 12.50
N ASP A 27 2.27 -6.57 12.59
CA ASP A 27 2.63 -5.25 13.08
C ASP A 27 2.14 -4.17 12.13
N LEU A 28 2.32 -4.38 10.83
CA LEU A 28 1.85 -3.44 9.82
C LEU A 28 0.35 -3.28 9.91
N LYS A 29 -0.38 -4.38 10.06
CA LYS A 29 -1.82 -4.35 10.18
C LYS A 29 -2.25 -3.53 11.39
N ALA A 30 -1.62 -3.75 12.54
CA ALA A 30 -1.93 -3.04 13.76
C ALA A 30 -1.72 -1.53 13.61
N GLN A 31 -0.69 -1.13 12.88
CA GLN A 31 -0.40 0.28 12.67
C GLN A 31 -1.26 0.91 11.58
N LEU A 32 -1.67 0.13 10.60
CA LEU A 32 -2.42 0.62 9.45
C LEU A 32 -3.92 0.74 9.72
N MET A 33 -4.49 -0.22 10.41
CA MET A 33 -5.95 -0.29 10.60
C MET A 33 -6.59 0.98 11.19
N PRO A 34 -5.97 1.67 12.17
CA PRO A 34 -6.58 2.88 12.70
C PRO A 34 -6.81 3.97 11.68
N HIS A 35 -6.01 3.99 10.60
CA HIS A 35 -6.14 5.01 9.57
C HIS A 35 -7.24 4.70 8.56
N LEU A 36 -7.68 3.46 8.50
CA LEU A 36 -8.65 3.04 7.47
C LEU A 36 -10.09 3.43 7.81
N GLY A 37 -10.34 3.82 9.03
CA GLY A 37 -11.68 4.25 9.44
C GLY A 37 -11.84 5.75 9.58
N GLN A 38 -10.84 6.52 9.14
CA GLN A 38 -10.89 7.97 9.28
C GLN A 38 -11.47 8.61 8.04
N ASP A 39 -12.12 9.75 8.23
CA ASP A 39 -12.59 10.53 7.09
C ASP A 39 -11.41 11.15 6.37
N GLY A 40 -11.57 11.38 5.08
CA GLY A 40 -10.54 12.01 4.28
C GLY A 40 -9.84 11.05 3.35
N GLU A 41 -8.61 11.38 2.98
CA GLU A 41 -7.84 10.58 2.03
C GLU A 41 -6.65 9.97 2.72
N LEU A 42 -6.35 8.73 2.36
CA LEU A 42 -5.18 8.03 2.85
C LEU A 42 -4.34 7.61 1.66
N GLU A 43 -3.08 7.96 1.68
CA GLU A 43 -2.14 7.55 0.64
C GLU A 43 -1.05 6.71 1.28
N ILE A 44 -0.87 5.50 0.80
CA ILE A 44 0.20 4.62 1.27
C ILE A 44 1.34 4.71 0.26
N VAL A 45 2.48 5.21 0.72
CA VAL A 45 3.66 5.38 -0.11
C VAL A 45 4.55 4.16 0.03
N LEU A 46 4.80 3.49 -1.07
CA LEU A 46 5.49 2.20 -1.09
C LEU A 46 6.91 2.28 -1.64
N ALA A 47 7.46 3.48 -1.76
CA ALA A 47 8.77 3.69 -2.37
C ALA A 47 9.90 2.93 -1.68
N ASP A 48 9.82 2.80 -0.37
CA ASP A 48 10.88 2.19 0.41
C ASP A 48 10.60 0.76 0.87
N VAL A 49 9.61 0.12 0.26
CA VAL A 49 9.34 -1.30 0.52
C VAL A 49 10.35 -2.10 -0.29
N CYS A 50 11.26 -2.76 0.42
CA CYS A 50 12.34 -3.50 -0.23
C CYS A 50 11.98 -4.95 -0.54
N GLU A 51 10.97 -5.49 0.13
CA GLU A 51 10.54 -6.85 -0.08
C GLU A 51 9.06 -6.99 0.25
N ILE A 52 8.33 -7.77 -0.53
CA ILE A 52 6.93 -8.02 -0.28
C ILE A 52 6.62 -9.47 -0.67
N ASP A 53 5.91 -10.19 0.17
CA ASP A 53 5.45 -11.55 -0.13
C ASP A 53 3.92 -11.57 -0.15
N SER A 54 3.34 -12.77 -0.24
CA SER A 54 1.88 -12.90 -0.32
C SER A 54 1.17 -12.35 0.92
N ALA A 55 1.80 -12.41 2.09
CA ALA A 55 1.20 -11.88 3.31
C ALA A 55 1.13 -10.35 3.25
N GLY A 56 2.19 -9.70 2.77
CA GLY A 56 2.22 -8.26 2.57
C GLY A 56 1.21 -7.83 1.53
N LEU A 57 1.12 -8.60 0.44
CA LEU A 57 0.15 -8.33 -0.62
C LEU A 57 -1.28 -8.42 -0.10
N GLN A 58 -1.58 -9.46 0.67
CA GLN A 58 -2.91 -9.61 1.25
C GLN A 58 -3.26 -8.50 2.21
N LEU A 59 -2.27 -7.96 2.91
CA LEU A 59 -2.48 -6.82 3.79
C LEU A 59 -2.92 -5.59 2.99
N LEU A 60 -2.32 -5.34 1.83
CA LEU A 60 -2.73 -4.23 0.97
C LEU A 60 -4.15 -4.44 0.43
N ILE A 61 -4.49 -5.67 0.08
CA ILE A 61 -5.84 -6.00 -0.37
C ILE A 61 -6.85 -5.77 0.75
N LEU A 62 -6.51 -6.21 1.96
CA LEU A 62 -7.37 -6.00 3.12
C LEU A 62 -7.55 -4.50 3.38
N ALA A 63 -6.47 -3.73 3.28
CA ALA A 63 -6.52 -2.29 3.49
C ALA A 63 -7.49 -1.63 2.50
N LYS A 64 -7.42 -2.03 1.23
CA LYS A 64 -8.31 -1.48 0.21
C LYS A 64 -9.77 -1.83 0.49
N ARG A 65 -10.03 -3.05 0.91
CA ARG A 65 -11.39 -3.49 1.25
C ARG A 65 -11.95 -2.73 2.44
N GLU A 66 -11.14 -2.58 3.48
CA GLU A 66 -11.59 -1.86 4.68
C GLU A 66 -11.79 -0.38 4.38
N ALA A 67 -10.92 0.22 3.59
CA ALA A 67 -11.07 1.61 3.20
C ALA A 67 -12.36 1.81 2.41
N THR A 68 -12.64 0.93 1.46
CA THR A 68 -13.87 1.00 0.67
C THR A 68 -15.10 0.86 1.56
N ARG A 69 -15.05 -0.07 2.50
CA ARG A 69 -16.15 -0.31 3.42
C ARG A 69 -16.42 0.89 4.32
N ASN A 70 -15.37 1.60 4.71
CA ASN A 70 -15.47 2.77 5.58
C ASN A 70 -15.55 4.08 4.81
N GLU A 71 -15.63 4.00 3.48
CA GLU A 71 -15.67 5.16 2.61
C GLU A 71 -14.46 6.07 2.75
N THR A 72 -13.32 5.49 3.07
CA THR A 72 -12.04 6.21 3.10
C THR A 72 -11.42 6.09 1.71
N ALA A 73 -11.00 7.21 1.14
CA ALA A 73 -10.32 7.19 -0.16
C ALA A 73 -8.89 6.74 0.05
N LEU A 74 -8.56 5.54 -0.42
CA LEU A 74 -7.23 4.97 -0.27
C LEU A 74 -6.51 4.95 -1.61
N ARG A 75 -5.29 5.46 -1.64
CA ARG A 75 -4.43 5.37 -2.81
C ARG A 75 -3.11 4.73 -2.43
N LEU A 76 -2.56 3.98 -3.36
CA LEU A 76 -1.19 3.48 -3.25
C LEU A 76 -0.34 4.30 -4.21
N SER A 77 0.84 4.71 -3.79
CA SER A 77 1.71 5.53 -4.64
C SER A 77 3.17 5.13 -4.50
N ARG A 78 3.96 5.57 -5.48
CA ARG A 78 5.41 5.39 -5.49
C ARG A 78 5.80 3.93 -5.25
N HIS A 79 5.20 3.05 -6.01
CA HIS A 79 5.46 1.61 -5.89
C HIS A 79 6.94 1.32 -6.08
N SER A 80 7.55 0.65 -5.12
CA SER A 80 8.94 0.23 -5.24
C SER A 80 9.04 -0.85 -6.30
N ARG A 81 10.25 -1.17 -6.72
CA ARG A 81 10.47 -2.23 -7.69
C ARG A 81 9.91 -3.56 -7.21
N ALA A 82 10.13 -3.88 -5.94
CA ALA A 82 9.62 -5.11 -5.35
C ALA A 82 8.10 -5.18 -5.45
N VAL A 83 7.42 -4.07 -5.15
CA VAL A 83 5.97 -4.00 -5.21
C VAL A 83 5.48 -4.10 -6.65
N LEU A 84 6.14 -3.39 -7.57
CA LEU A 84 5.75 -3.44 -8.98
C LEU A 84 5.84 -4.85 -9.55
N GLU A 85 6.88 -5.58 -9.20
CA GLU A 85 7.06 -6.94 -9.69
C GLU A 85 5.92 -7.85 -9.23
N VAL A 86 5.53 -7.74 -7.97
CA VAL A 86 4.44 -8.55 -7.44
C VAL A 86 3.10 -8.15 -8.04
N PHE A 87 2.86 -6.85 -8.18
CA PHE A 87 1.61 -6.37 -8.77
C PHE A 87 1.49 -6.81 -10.22
N ASP A 88 2.59 -6.79 -10.96
CA ASP A 88 2.62 -7.20 -12.34
C ASP A 88 2.34 -8.71 -12.46
N LEU A 89 3.00 -9.51 -11.64
CA LEU A 89 2.79 -10.94 -11.62
C LEU A 89 1.37 -11.33 -11.32
N CYS A 90 0.71 -10.61 -10.42
CA CYS A 90 -0.63 -10.92 -9.97
C CYS A 90 -1.72 -10.11 -10.68
N ASN A 91 -1.32 -9.22 -11.59
CA ASN A 91 -2.23 -8.35 -12.34
C ASN A 91 -3.16 -7.57 -11.41
N LEU A 92 -2.59 -6.96 -10.40
CA LEU A 92 -3.37 -6.27 -9.38
C LEU A 92 -3.61 -4.78 -9.61
N ALA A 93 -2.98 -4.20 -10.62
CA ALA A 93 -3.16 -2.78 -10.89
C ALA A 93 -4.64 -2.42 -11.04
N ALA A 94 -5.38 -3.24 -11.75
CA ALA A 94 -6.81 -3.00 -11.96
C ALA A 94 -7.60 -3.11 -10.65
N PHE A 95 -7.21 -4.02 -9.78
CA PHE A 95 -7.90 -4.20 -8.50
C PHE A 95 -7.81 -2.94 -7.64
N PHE A 96 -6.63 -2.34 -7.58
CA PHE A 96 -6.43 -1.15 -6.75
C PHE A 96 -6.91 0.12 -7.44
N GLY A 97 -7.02 0.10 -8.76
CA GLY A 97 -7.47 1.27 -9.50
C GLY A 97 -6.48 2.43 -9.54
N ASP A 98 -5.26 2.20 -9.08
CA ASP A 98 -4.24 3.24 -9.04
C ASP A 98 -3.35 3.18 -10.26
N PRO A 99 -2.93 4.33 -10.80
CA PRO A 99 -1.96 4.28 -11.87
C PRO A 99 -0.62 3.85 -11.32
N LEU A 100 0.04 2.94 -12.01
CA LEU A 100 1.38 2.54 -11.61
C LEU A 100 2.37 3.48 -12.25
N VAL A 101 3.33 3.90 -11.45
CA VAL A 101 4.46 4.63 -12.00
C VAL A 101 5.44 3.57 -12.46
N ILE A 102 5.40 3.28 -13.74
CA ILE A 102 6.14 2.17 -14.28
C ILE A 102 7.56 2.55 -14.58
N ALA A 103 8.47 1.91 -13.91
CA ALA A 103 9.88 2.16 -14.13
C ALA A 103 10.41 1.32 -15.26
N HIS A 104 9.66 0.34 -15.74
CA HIS A 104 10.09 -0.48 -16.85
C HIS A 104 8.92 -0.66 -17.80
N SER A 105 9.21 -1.07 -19.00
CA SER A 105 8.18 -1.24 -20.00
C SER A 105 7.27 -2.40 -19.65
N PRO A 106 6.00 -2.18 -19.73
CA PRO A 106 5.10 -3.26 -19.45
C PRO A 106 5.03 -4.26 -20.51
N ASN A 107 5.61 -4.07 -21.67
CA ASN A 107 5.53 -4.97 -22.64
C ASN A 107 6.55 -5.66 -22.66
N GLY A 108 6.68 -5.41 -22.01
CA GLY A 108 7.39 -6.01 -21.64
C GLY A 108 6.84 -5.30 -21.04
#